data_70c1d15ec39bb9808c9ff00c72aa60ab
#
_entry.id   70c1d15ec39bb9808c9ff00c72aa60ab
#
_cell.length_a   1.000
_cell.length_b   1.000
_cell.length_c   1.000
_cell.angle_alpha   90.00
_cell.angle_beta   90.00
_cell.angle_gamma   90.00
#
_symmetry.space_group_name_H-M   'P 1'
#
loop_
_entity.id
_entity.type
_entity.pdbx_description
1 polymer ?
#
loop_
_entity_poly.entity_id
_entity_poly.type
_entity_poly.pdbx_seq_one_letter_code
_entity_poly.pdbx_strand_id
1 'polypeptide(L)'
;GMRDPDGQGFYGDPRQILANVLKGFTKLGLTPVVATELEFYLIDPVRSALDPVRPPNSRDGRWHTGQTQVLSISELQDFEEVFHGIASAARAQGIPADTTLRENGPGQYEINLNHVPDALKAADYAVLLKRVVKGVARANDLDATFMAKPYGTQAGSGMHVHFSLIDESGANVYAGPDGPSEMLFHSVGGLLENMGESMAVFAPHANSYRRLRPSEHAPTYASWGFDNRSAAVRVITASKPATRIEHRVAGADTNPYLVLAMILNAALSGIREKRNPGGAITGDEHAVSHEPLPTNWDYALQQFAKSTFAYATLGPKYRGLYTACKQQEIGEFSLRVTDVEYDAYIRTV
;
A
#
# COMPACT_ATOMS: atom_id res chain seq x y z
N GLY A 1 16.51 -3.46 -13.34
CA GLY A 1 15.99 -4.81 -13.10
C GLY A 1 17.11 -5.84 -13.10
N MET A 2 16.90 -6.92 -12.38
CA MET A 2 17.83 -8.05 -12.37
C MET A 2 17.77 -8.84 -13.69
N ARG A 3 18.91 -9.41 -14.09
CA ARG A 3 19.01 -10.28 -15.27
C ARG A 3 19.66 -11.60 -14.86
N ASP A 4 19.29 -12.67 -15.55
CA ASP A 4 19.98 -13.95 -15.44
C ASP A 4 21.29 -13.95 -16.25
N PRO A 5 22.12 -14.99 -16.17
CA PRO A 5 23.39 -15.07 -16.90
C PRO A 5 23.23 -14.94 -18.41
N ASP A 6 22.10 -15.34 -18.98
CA ASP A 6 21.78 -15.25 -20.39
C ASP A 6 21.26 -13.87 -20.82
N GLY A 7 21.24 -12.88 -19.88
CA GLY A 7 20.81 -11.51 -20.12
C GLY A 7 19.30 -11.34 -20.15
N GLN A 8 18.52 -12.40 -19.93
CA GLN A 8 17.06 -12.32 -19.81
C GLN A 8 16.64 -11.70 -18.47
N GLY A 9 15.41 -11.19 -18.40
CA GLY A 9 14.86 -10.71 -17.13
C GLY A 9 14.76 -11.84 -16.11
N PHE A 10 15.39 -11.66 -14.94
CA PHE A 10 15.35 -12.66 -13.89
C PHE A 10 13.93 -12.83 -13.34
N TYR A 11 13.45 -14.07 -13.27
CA TYR A 11 12.08 -14.36 -12.83
C TYR A 11 11.79 -13.92 -11.39
N GLY A 12 12.81 -13.78 -10.56
CA GLY A 12 12.71 -13.32 -9.18
C GLY A 12 12.72 -11.80 -9.01
N ASP A 13 12.70 -11.02 -10.10
CA ASP A 13 12.68 -9.56 -10.05
C ASP A 13 11.24 -9.02 -10.06
N PRO A 14 10.75 -8.43 -8.94
CA PRO A 14 9.41 -7.85 -8.87
C PRO A 14 9.15 -6.78 -9.94
N ARG A 15 10.17 -6.01 -10.31
CA ARG A 15 10.07 -4.98 -11.34
C ARG A 15 9.77 -5.58 -12.71
N GLN A 16 10.37 -6.75 -13.02
CA GLN A 16 10.10 -7.47 -14.26
C GLN A 16 8.68 -8.03 -14.31
N ILE A 17 8.14 -8.45 -13.16
CA ILE A 17 6.74 -8.92 -13.06
C ILE A 17 5.79 -7.79 -13.44
N LEU A 18 5.95 -6.61 -12.85
CA LEU A 18 5.14 -5.44 -13.20
C LEU A 18 5.26 -5.11 -14.70
N ALA A 19 6.49 -5.11 -15.24
CA ALA A 19 6.72 -4.87 -16.67
C ALA A 19 5.95 -5.88 -17.57
N ASN A 20 5.84 -7.13 -17.15
CA ASN A 20 5.07 -8.13 -17.89
C ASN A 20 3.55 -7.88 -17.82
N VAL A 21 3.02 -7.47 -16.68
CA VAL A 21 1.61 -7.07 -16.53
C VAL A 21 1.27 -5.90 -17.47
N LEU A 22 2.14 -4.89 -17.55
CA LEU A 22 1.92 -3.71 -18.37
C LEU A 22 1.80 -4.02 -19.87
N LYS A 23 2.46 -5.08 -20.36
CA LYS A 23 2.28 -5.56 -21.74
C LYS A 23 0.81 -5.90 -22.07
N GLY A 24 0.04 -6.28 -21.05
CA GLY A 24 -1.38 -6.56 -21.19
C GLY A 24 -2.21 -5.31 -21.53
N PHE A 25 -1.87 -4.17 -20.94
CA PHE A 25 -2.48 -2.88 -21.23
C PHE A 25 -2.06 -2.37 -22.61
N THR A 26 -0.77 -2.46 -22.94
CA THR A 26 -0.26 -2.05 -24.26
C THR A 26 -1.00 -2.76 -25.41
N LYS A 27 -1.35 -4.05 -25.24
CA LYS A 27 -2.13 -4.80 -26.23
C LYS A 27 -3.55 -4.29 -26.42
N LEU A 28 -4.07 -3.51 -25.48
CA LEU A 28 -5.39 -2.87 -25.55
C LEU A 28 -5.31 -1.39 -25.95
N GLY A 29 -4.10 -0.88 -26.28
CA GLY A 29 -3.90 0.55 -26.53
C GLY A 29 -4.09 1.42 -25.30
N LEU A 30 -3.90 0.86 -24.09
CA LEU A 30 -4.11 1.55 -22.82
C LEU A 30 -2.79 1.75 -22.07
N THR A 31 -2.72 2.88 -21.37
CA THR A 31 -1.59 3.21 -20.47
C THR A 31 -2.11 3.51 -19.06
N PRO A 32 -1.67 2.77 -18.03
CA PRO A 32 -1.97 3.13 -16.64
C PRO A 32 -1.23 4.41 -16.22
N VAL A 33 -1.98 5.37 -15.69
CA VAL A 33 -1.47 6.57 -15.01
C VAL A 33 -1.59 6.33 -13.52
N VAL A 34 -0.46 6.31 -12.81
CA VAL A 34 -0.38 5.82 -11.43
C VAL A 34 0.25 6.86 -10.50
N ALA A 35 -0.30 6.97 -9.30
CA ALA A 35 0.30 7.67 -8.17
C ALA A 35 0.24 6.79 -6.91
N THR A 36 1.13 7.03 -5.95
CA THR A 36 1.09 6.38 -4.64
C THR A 36 1.14 7.41 -3.52
N GLU A 37 0.39 7.15 -2.46
CA GLU A 37 0.47 7.84 -1.18
C GLU A 37 1.19 6.90 -0.22
N LEU A 38 2.18 7.40 0.51
CA LEU A 38 3.00 6.61 1.42
C LEU A 38 2.95 7.19 2.82
N GLU A 39 2.32 6.46 3.73
CA GLU A 39 2.31 6.77 5.15
C GLU A 39 3.52 6.18 5.85
N PHE A 40 4.06 6.89 6.83
CA PHE A 40 5.20 6.46 7.64
C PHE A 40 5.21 7.15 8.99
N TYR A 41 6.01 6.62 9.92
CA TYR A 41 6.27 7.25 11.20
C TYR A 41 7.72 7.71 11.28
N LEU A 42 7.93 8.94 11.73
CA LEU A 42 9.19 9.34 12.33
C LEU A 42 9.22 8.79 13.77
N ILE A 43 10.36 8.28 14.19
CA ILE A 43 10.55 7.65 15.49
C ILE A 43 11.87 8.10 16.12
N ASP A 44 11.90 8.08 17.44
CA ASP A 44 13.13 8.25 18.23
C ASP A 44 14.08 7.08 17.94
N PRO A 45 15.32 7.32 17.52
CA PRO A 45 16.30 6.28 17.26
C PRO A 45 16.84 5.62 18.53
N VAL A 46 16.70 6.28 19.69
CA VAL A 46 17.25 5.80 20.97
C VAL A 46 16.34 4.76 21.59
N ARG A 47 16.62 3.50 21.30
CA ARG A 47 15.92 2.35 21.89
C ARG A 47 16.76 1.10 21.92
N SER A 48 16.48 0.19 22.87
CA SER A 48 16.97 -1.18 22.77
C SER A 48 16.15 -2.01 21.77
N ALA A 49 16.63 -3.17 21.40
CA ALA A 49 15.93 -4.05 20.46
C ALA A 49 14.55 -4.52 20.96
N LEU A 50 14.32 -4.50 22.27
CA LEU A 50 13.08 -4.96 22.91
C LEU A 50 12.13 -3.82 23.25
N ASP A 51 12.60 -2.56 23.22
CA ASP A 51 11.76 -1.41 23.54
C ASP A 51 10.74 -1.14 22.40
N PRO A 52 9.51 -0.79 22.74
CA PRO A 52 8.56 -0.30 21.76
C PRO A 52 9.09 1.00 21.12
N VAL A 53 8.74 1.22 19.86
CA VAL A 53 9.04 2.50 19.20
C VAL A 53 8.39 3.66 19.94
N ARG A 54 9.07 4.80 19.95
CA ARG A 54 8.57 6.05 20.54
C ARG A 54 8.48 7.11 19.47
N PRO A 55 7.49 8.00 19.53
CA PRO A 55 7.46 9.17 18.66
C PRO A 55 8.65 10.08 18.97
N PRO A 56 9.14 10.84 17.98
CA PRO A 56 10.23 11.76 18.21
C PRO A 56 9.81 12.90 19.15
N ASN A 57 10.77 13.45 19.88
CA ASN A 57 10.55 14.69 20.64
C ASN A 57 10.39 15.87 19.68
N SER A 58 9.54 16.84 20.06
CA SER A 58 9.48 18.14 19.41
C SER A 58 10.80 18.93 19.63
N ARG A 59 11.03 19.98 18.84
CA ARG A 59 12.21 20.85 18.97
C ARG A 59 12.40 21.46 20.35
N ASP A 60 11.31 21.70 21.08
CA ASP A 60 11.33 22.24 22.44
C ASP A 60 11.52 21.16 23.53
N GLY A 61 11.81 19.92 23.13
CA GLY A 61 12.00 18.77 24.01
C GLY A 61 10.74 18.23 24.67
N ARG A 62 9.57 18.71 24.25
CA ARG A 62 8.29 18.17 24.72
C ARG A 62 7.98 16.87 24.01
N TRP A 63 7.49 15.91 24.75
CA TRP A 63 7.02 14.66 24.17
C TRP A 63 5.70 14.93 23.44
N HIS A 64 5.58 14.43 22.21
CA HIS A 64 4.27 14.31 21.57
C HIS A 64 3.45 13.26 22.31
N THR A 65 2.87 13.67 23.44
CA THR A 65 2.00 12.81 24.23
C THR A 65 0.66 12.67 23.55
N GLY A 66 0.46 11.56 22.86
CA GLY A 66 -0.85 10.89 22.64
C GLY A 66 -2.05 11.65 22.08
N GLN A 67 -2.11 12.95 22.17
CA GLN A 67 -3.15 13.79 21.55
C GLN A 67 -2.65 14.23 20.18
N THR A 68 -3.15 13.58 19.16
CA THR A 68 -2.76 13.86 17.78
C THR A 68 -3.83 14.71 17.11
N GLN A 69 -3.40 15.75 16.43
CA GLN A 69 -4.25 16.57 15.59
C GLN A 69 -3.92 16.33 14.12
N VAL A 70 -4.80 15.64 13.41
CA VAL A 70 -4.70 15.42 11.97
C VAL A 70 -4.59 16.77 11.26
N LEU A 71 -3.70 16.85 10.24
CA LEU A 71 -3.42 18.05 9.46
C LEU A 71 -2.83 19.22 10.28
N SER A 72 -2.21 18.96 11.44
CA SER A 72 -1.57 19.98 12.26
C SER A 72 -0.37 20.59 11.54
N ILE A 73 -0.45 21.89 11.27
CA ILE A 73 0.65 22.65 10.66
C ILE A 73 1.81 22.83 11.66
N SER A 74 1.51 23.02 12.95
CA SER A 74 2.54 23.18 13.97
C SER A 74 3.42 21.95 14.12
N GLU A 75 2.84 20.74 14.07
CA GLU A 75 3.63 19.51 14.11
C GLU A 75 4.48 19.28 12.84
N LEU A 76 4.03 19.79 11.68
CA LEU A 76 4.87 19.82 10.48
C LEU A 76 6.04 20.78 10.63
N GLN A 77 5.84 21.93 11.29
CA GLN A 77 6.88 22.92 11.55
C GLN A 77 7.95 22.40 12.53
N ASP A 78 7.59 21.57 13.49
CA ASP A 78 8.53 20.94 14.43
C ASP A 78 9.60 20.10 13.70
N PHE A 79 9.26 19.55 12.54
CA PHE A 79 10.14 18.71 11.70
C PHE A 79 10.42 19.33 10.33
N GLU A 80 10.34 20.66 10.23
CA GLU A 80 10.51 21.40 8.97
C GLU A 80 11.81 21.04 8.24
N GLU A 81 12.94 20.90 8.95
CA GLU A 81 14.22 20.54 8.36
C GLU A 81 14.21 19.15 7.73
N VAL A 82 13.51 18.19 8.36
CA VAL A 82 13.35 16.83 7.83
C VAL A 82 12.54 16.88 6.54
N PHE A 83 11.40 17.58 6.51
CA PHE A 83 10.55 17.64 5.33
C PHE A 83 11.18 18.43 4.19
N HIS A 84 11.87 19.53 4.47
CA HIS A 84 12.67 20.25 3.48
C HIS A 84 13.79 19.37 2.92
N GLY A 85 14.47 18.61 3.77
CA GLY A 85 15.49 17.65 3.36
C GLY A 85 14.92 16.54 2.46
N ILE A 86 13.75 15.99 2.80
CA ILE A 86 13.06 14.99 1.98
C ILE A 86 12.67 15.59 0.62
N ALA A 87 12.02 16.75 0.60
CA ALA A 87 11.61 17.42 -0.64
C ALA A 87 12.81 17.75 -1.54
N SER A 88 13.92 18.22 -0.96
CA SER A 88 15.16 18.52 -1.69
C SER A 88 15.79 17.26 -2.29
N ALA A 89 15.92 16.19 -1.49
CA ALA A 89 16.49 14.93 -1.94
C ALA A 89 15.62 14.22 -2.98
N ALA A 90 14.29 14.30 -2.84
CA ALA A 90 13.32 13.79 -3.82
C ALA A 90 13.48 14.54 -5.15
N ARG A 91 13.51 15.88 -5.11
CA ARG A 91 13.69 16.72 -6.30
C ARG A 91 15.02 16.43 -7.02
N ALA A 92 16.10 16.28 -6.27
CA ALA A 92 17.42 15.97 -6.83
C ALA A 92 17.46 14.60 -7.55
N GLN A 93 16.59 13.67 -7.16
CA GLN A 93 16.45 12.34 -7.78
C GLN A 93 15.31 12.26 -8.80
N GLY A 94 14.63 13.37 -9.11
CA GLY A 94 13.51 13.42 -10.04
C GLY A 94 12.26 12.66 -9.54
N ILE A 95 12.13 12.49 -8.22
CA ILE A 95 10.94 11.88 -7.60
C ILE A 95 9.87 12.96 -7.50
N PRO A 96 8.67 12.76 -8.05
CA PRO A 96 7.60 13.76 -8.09
C PRO A 96 6.82 13.79 -6.77
N ALA A 97 7.53 13.99 -5.64
CA ALA A 97 6.91 14.20 -4.34
C ALA A 97 6.26 15.58 -4.30
N ASP A 98 4.99 15.64 -3.92
CA ASP A 98 4.17 16.84 -3.94
C ASP A 98 3.87 17.32 -2.52
N THR A 99 2.91 16.70 -1.86
CA THR A 99 2.37 17.16 -0.59
C THR A 99 2.84 16.27 0.56
N THR A 100 3.20 16.90 1.69
CA THR A 100 3.39 16.21 2.97
C THR A 100 2.26 16.56 3.89
N LEU A 101 1.62 15.55 4.47
CA LEU A 101 0.51 15.68 5.40
C LEU A 101 0.87 15.11 6.77
N ARG A 102 0.29 15.69 7.82
CA ARG A 102 0.30 15.15 9.18
C ARG A 102 -0.89 14.20 9.35
N GLU A 103 -0.61 12.95 9.74
CA GLU A 103 -1.59 11.89 9.89
C GLU A 103 -2.05 11.66 11.36
N ASN A 104 -2.84 10.60 11.61
CA ASN A 104 -3.50 10.38 12.90
C ASN A 104 -2.57 9.98 14.03
N GLY A 105 -1.53 9.19 13.76
CA GLY A 105 -0.64 8.67 14.80
C GLY A 105 0.45 9.66 15.24
N PRO A 106 0.95 9.62 16.47
CA PRO A 106 2.02 10.51 16.95
C PRO A 106 3.30 10.31 16.12
N GLY A 107 3.74 11.36 15.43
CA GLY A 107 4.86 11.29 14.49
C GLY A 107 4.54 10.62 13.15
N GLN A 108 3.26 10.44 12.81
CA GLN A 108 2.83 9.87 11.53
C GLN A 108 2.65 10.95 10.47
N TYR A 109 3.18 10.67 9.29
CA TYR A 109 3.10 11.56 8.13
C TYR A 109 2.81 10.77 6.87
N GLU A 110 2.28 11.47 5.86
CA GLU A 110 2.03 10.96 4.52
C GLU A 110 2.74 11.84 3.49
N ILE A 111 3.32 11.22 2.47
CA ILE A 111 3.83 11.92 1.30
C ILE A 111 3.15 11.38 0.05
N ASN A 112 2.57 12.30 -0.71
CA ASN A 112 1.88 12.02 -1.95
C ASN A 112 2.83 12.19 -3.14
N LEU A 113 2.86 11.20 -4.01
CA LEU A 113 3.54 11.28 -5.30
C LEU A 113 2.56 11.69 -6.40
N ASN A 114 3.02 12.52 -7.34
CA ASN A 114 2.21 12.92 -8.48
C ASN A 114 1.96 11.76 -9.46
N HIS A 115 0.82 11.80 -10.13
CA HIS A 115 0.44 10.84 -11.14
C HIS A 115 1.42 10.84 -12.33
N VAL A 116 1.86 9.67 -12.76
CA VAL A 116 2.73 9.50 -13.92
C VAL A 116 2.18 8.43 -14.86
N PRO A 117 2.21 8.63 -16.19
CA PRO A 117 1.75 7.67 -17.19
C PRO A 117 2.80 6.54 -17.43
N ASP A 118 3.38 6.06 -16.34
CA ASP A 118 4.39 4.99 -16.35
C ASP A 118 4.37 4.30 -14.97
N ALA A 119 3.66 3.18 -14.88
CA ALA A 119 3.52 2.45 -13.63
C ALA A 119 4.84 1.85 -13.11
N LEU A 120 5.82 1.58 -13.98
CA LEU A 120 7.17 1.17 -13.53
C LEU A 120 7.88 2.31 -12.81
N LYS A 121 7.82 3.53 -13.36
CA LYS A 121 8.37 4.70 -12.70
C LYS A 121 7.63 5.02 -11.40
N ALA A 122 6.30 4.89 -11.37
CA ALA A 122 5.54 5.06 -10.12
C ALA A 122 6.04 4.14 -9.01
N ALA A 123 6.26 2.84 -9.33
CA ALA A 123 6.85 1.90 -8.37
C ALA A 123 8.31 2.24 -8.01
N ASP A 124 9.14 2.62 -9.00
CA ASP A 124 10.51 3.07 -8.76
C ASP A 124 10.53 4.26 -7.80
N TYR A 125 9.66 5.25 -7.99
CA TYR A 125 9.55 6.43 -7.13
C TYR A 125 9.10 6.09 -5.70
N ALA A 126 8.15 5.18 -5.54
CA ALA A 126 7.74 4.72 -4.21
C ALA A 126 8.89 4.07 -3.43
N VAL A 127 9.71 3.22 -4.10
CA VAL A 127 10.89 2.60 -3.48
C VAL A 127 11.95 3.64 -3.14
N LEU A 128 12.23 4.56 -4.06
CA LEU A 128 13.22 5.62 -3.85
C LEU A 128 12.78 6.59 -2.74
N LEU A 129 11.49 6.96 -2.68
CA LEU A 129 10.95 7.81 -1.63
C LEU A 129 11.14 7.19 -0.24
N LYS A 130 10.83 5.90 -0.07
CA LYS A 130 11.10 5.19 1.21
C LYS A 130 12.57 5.30 1.63
N ARG A 131 13.49 5.19 0.67
CA ARG A 131 14.93 5.33 0.92
C ARG A 131 15.30 6.77 1.29
N VAL A 132 14.75 7.76 0.58
CA VAL A 132 14.96 9.19 0.86
C VAL A 132 14.49 9.54 2.27
N VAL A 133 13.25 9.17 2.61
CA VAL A 133 12.66 9.43 3.94
C VAL A 133 13.56 8.88 5.06
N LYS A 134 13.95 7.60 4.96
CA LYS A 134 14.84 6.97 5.95
C LYS A 134 16.23 7.62 6.01
N GLY A 135 16.78 7.98 4.87
CA GLY A 135 18.10 8.62 4.81
C GLY A 135 18.12 10.02 5.43
N VAL A 136 17.10 10.82 5.11
CA VAL A 136 16.98 12.19 5.66
C VAL A 136 16.63 12.17 7.15
N ALA A 137 15.74 11.25 7.59
CA ALA A 137 15.46 11.10 9.01
C ALA A 137 16.73 10.84 9.81
N ARG A 138 17.58 9.89 9.37
CA ARG A 138 18.88 9.60 10.03
C ARG A 138 19.85 10.77 10.02
N ALA A 139 19.87 11.55 8.96
CA ALA A 139 20.72 12.76 8.88
C ALA A 139 20.26 13.88 9.85
N ASN A 140 19.06 13.75 10.42
CA ASN A 140 18.48 14.65 11.41
C ASN A 140 18.29 13.99 12.78
N ASP A 141 19.12 13.00 13.12
CA ASP A 141 19.09 12.28 14.41
C ASP A 141 17.72 11.65 14.73
N LEU A 142 16.97 11.24 13.70
CA LEU A 142 15.70 10.51 13.79
C LEU A 142 15.81 9.19 13.03
N ASP A 143 14.82 8.33 13.19
CA ASP A 143 14.61 7.21 12.26
C ASP A 143 13.20 7.30 11.67
N ALA A 144 12.94 6.54 10.59
CA ALA A 144 11.65 6.47 9.95
C ALA A 144 11.27 5.01 9.67
N THR A 145 10.02 4.66 9.95
CA THR A 145 9.51 3.33 9.71
C THR A 145 8.27 3.32 8.81
N PHE A 146 8.25 2.37 7.88
CA PHE A 146 7.10 2.02 7.05
C PHE A 146 6.40 0.74 7.53
N MET A 147 6.58 0.35 8.79
CA MET A 147 5.79 -0.74 9.37
C MET A 147 4.31 -0.44 9.25
N ALA A 148 3.51 -1.44 8.90
CA ALA A 148 2.07 -1.26 8.76
C ALA A 148 1.38 -0.87 10.06
N LYS A 149 1.89 -1.31 11.22
CA LYS A 149 1.33 -1.01 12.55
C LYS A 149 2.44 -0.93 13.60
N PRO A 150 3.23 0.16 13.67
CA PRO A 150 4.31 0.26 14.64
C PRO A 150 3.83 0.41 16.08
N TYR A 151 2.63 0.98 16.29
CA TYR A 151 1.97 1.13 17.59
C TYR A 151 0.65 0.38 17.58
N GLY A 152 0.44 -0.50 18.55
CA GLY A 152 -0.76 -1.35 18.62
C GLY A 152 -2.07 -0.57 18.74
N THR A 153 -2.04 0.62 19.33
CA THR A 153 -3.21 1.46 19.64
C THR A 153 -3.33 2.71 18.76
N GLN A 154 -2.36 2.96 17.86
CA GLN A 154 -2.36 4.12 16.96
C GLN A 154 -2.70 3.71 15.53
N ALA A 155 -2.93 4.67 14.64
CA ALA A 155 -3.22 4.42 13.23
C ALA A 155 -2.12 3.57 12.55
N GLY A 156 -2.51 2.72 11.62
CA GLY A 156 -1.59 1.98 10.76
C GLY A 156 -1.09 2.84 9.59
N SER A 157 -0.03 2.40 8.92
CA SER A 157 0.51 3.07 7.73
C SER A 157 0.15 2.30 6.46
N GLY A 158 -0.54 2.97 5.55
CA GLY A 158 -0.94 2.46 4.23
C GLY A 158 -0.01 2.90 3.11
N MET A 159 -0.13 2.20 2.00
CA MET A 159 0.31 2.63 0.68
C MET A 159 -0.91 2.64 -0.23
N HIS A 160 -1.56 3.78 -0.37
CA HIS A 160 -2.69 3.91 -1.28
C HIS A 160 -2.20 4.04 -2.71
N VAL A 161 -2.89 3.38 -3.63
CA VAL A 161 -2.56 3.40 -5.05
C VAL A 161 -3.70 4.04 -5.82
N HIS A 162 -3.44 5.20 -6.40
CA HIS A 162 -4.34 5.86 -7.33
C HIS A 162 -3.98 5.49 -8.75
N PHE A 163 -4.97 5.15 -9.56
CA PHE A 163 -4.73 4.93 -10.97
C PHE A 163 -5.94 5.26 -11.83
N SER A 164 -5.66 5.67 -13.05
CA SER A 164 -6.58 5.76 -14.16
C SER A 164 -5.96 5.14 -15.41
N LEU A 165 -6.72 5.01 -16.47
CA LEU A 165 -6.24 4.52 -17.75
C LEU A 165 -6.44 5.60 -18.80
N ILE A 166 -5.42 5.81 -19.63
CA ILE A 166 -5.53 6.67 -20.82
C ILE A 166 -5.37 5.83 -22.08
N ASP A 167 -6.05 6.25 -23.13
CA ASP A 167 -5.89 5.70 -24.49
C ASP A 167 -4.70 6.32 -25.23
N GLU A 168 -4.51 5.95 -26.51
CA GLU A 168 -3.44 6.47 -27.37
C GLU A 168 -3.57 7.97 -27.66
N SER A 169 -4.78 8.56 -27.49
CA SER A 169 -5.00 10.00 -27.60
C SER A 169 -4.66 10.78 -26.33
N GLY A 170 -4.40 10.06 -25.22
CA GLY A 170 -4.21 10.63 -23.90
C GLY A 170 -5.53 10.89 -23.14
N ALA A 171 -6.67 10.46 -23.66
CA ALA A 171 -7.96 10.64 -23.01
C ALA A 171 -8.12 9.61 -21.85
N ASN A 172 -8.67 10.08 -20.72
CA ASN A 172 -8.98 9.22 -19.58
C ASN A 172 -10.22 8.35 -19.89
N VAL A 173 -10.00 7.05 -20.12
CA VAL A 173 -11.06 6.10 -20.48
C VAL A 173 -11.93 5.67 -19.31
N TYR A 174 -11.58 6.05 -18.07
CA TYR A 174 -12.42 5.86 -16.90
C TYR A 174 -13.55 6.90 -16.82
N ALA A 175 -13.42 8.03 -17.53
CA ALA A 175 -14.44 9.06 -17.62
C ALA A 175 -15.35 8.80 -18.82
N GLY A 176 -16.65 8.62 -18.59
CA GLY A 176 -17.68 8.56 -19.61
C GLY A 176 -18.28 9.94 -19.90
N PRO A 177 -19.28 10.01 -20.80
CA PRO A 177 -19.99 11.25 -21.13
C PRO A 177 -20.66 11.88 -19.90
N ASP A 178 -21.39 11.07 -19.13
CA ASP A 178 -22.27 11.48 -18.05
C ASP A 178 -21.81 10.97 -16.66
N GLY A 179 -20.55 10.54 -16.53
CA GLY A 179 -20.00 9.99 -15.27
C GLY A 179 -18.90 8.97 -15.52
N PRO A 180 -18.65 8.05 -14.58
CA PRO A 180 -17.70 6.95 -14.76
C PRO A 180 -18.10 6.03 -15.92
N SER A 181 -17.10 5.54 -16.64
CA SER A 181 -17.32 4.60 -17.76
C SER A 181 -17.56 3.16 -17.26
N GLU A 182 -18.13 2.31 -18.10
CA GLU A 182 -18.21 0.87 -17.83
C GLU A 182 -16.84 0.24 -17.60
N MET A 183 -15.80 0.72 -18.28
CA MET A 183 -14.43 0.24 -18.10
C MET A 183 -13.91 0.47 -16.67
N LEU A 184 -14.27 1.61 -16.04
CA LEU A 184 -13.97 1.85 -14.63
C LEU A 184 -14.66 0.81 -13.74
N PHE A 185 -15.96 0.56 -13.95
CA PHE A 185 -16.69 -0.41 -13.14
C PHE A 185 -16.18 -1.84 -13.35
N HIS A 186 -15.83 -2.21 -14.57
CA HIS A 186 -15.19 -3.51 -14.83
C HIS A 186 -13.84 -3.64 -14.10
N SER A 187 -13.04 -2.56 -14.07
CA SER A 187 -11.80 -2.54 -13.30
C SER A 187 -12.05 -2.74 -11.81
N VAL A 188 -13.03 -2.05 -11.24
CA VAL A 188 -13.45 -2.22 -9.84
C VAL A 188 -13.88 -3.66 -9.58
N GLY A 189 -14.73 -4.24 -10.45
CA GLY A 189 -15.17 -5.63 -10.34
C GLY A 189 -14.01 -6.62 -10.27
N GLY A 190 -13.01 -6.46 -11.14
CA GLY A 190 -11.80 -7.28 -11.13
C GLY A 190 -10.95 -7.11 -9.87
N LEU A 191 -10.87 -5.88 -9.33
CA LEU A 191 -10.17 -5.61 -8.07
C LEU A 191 -10.83 -6.34 -6.91
N LEU A 192 -12.15 -6.24 -6.76
CA LEU A 192 -12.88 -6.86 -5.66
C LEU A 192 -12.77 -8.38 -5.69
N GLU A 193 -12.94 -8.99 -6.88
CA GLU A 193 -12.88 -10.44 -7.06
C GLU A 193 -11.52 -11.04 -6.65
N ASN A 194 -10.43 -10.35 -6.96
CA ASN A 194 -9.07 -10.87 -6.75
C ASN A 194 -8.41 -10.33 -5.47
N MET A 195 -9.13 -9.53 -4.68
CA MET A 195 -8.56 -8.85 -3.51
C MET A 195 -8.12 -9.82 -2.42
N GLY A 196 -8.98 -10.78 -2.05
CA GLY A 196 -8.70 -11.77 -1.01
C GLY A 196 -7.46 -12.62 -1.33
N GLU A 197 -7.33 -13.07 -2.58
CA GLU A 197 -6.18 -13.86 -3.05
C GLU A 197 -4.87 -13.04 -3.14
N SER A 198 -4.98 -11.70 -3.15
CA SER A 198 -3.85 -10.76 -3.21
C SER A 198 -3.34 -10.34 -1.82
N MET A 199 -4.03 -10.71 -0.74
CA MET A 199 -3.73 -10.22 0.60
C MET A 199 -2.33 -10.56 1.09
N ALA A 200 -1.75 -11.69 0.71
CA ALA A 200 -0.36 -12.01 1.05
C ALA A 200 0.65 -11.00 0.45
N VAL A 201 0.28 -10.29 -0.63
CA VAL A 201 1.10 -9.21 -1.22
C VAL A 201 0.76 -7.86 -0.59
N PHE A 202 -0.51 -7.59 -0.29
CA PHE A 202 -0.96 -6.32 0.31
C PHE A 202 -0.66 -6.22 1.81
N ALA A 203 -0.49 -7.35 2.47
CA ALA A 203 -0.16 -7.49 3.89
C ALA A 203 0.91 -8.59 4.07
N PRO A 204 2.20 -8.31 3.72
CA PRO A 204 3.21 -9.36 3.53
C PRO A 204 3.91 -9.83 4.81
N HIS A 205 3.57 -9.28 5.99
CA HIS A 205 4.26 -9.56 7.25
C HIS A 205 3.26 -9.80 8.40
N ALA A 206 3.69 -10.43 9.46
CA ALA A 206 2.87 -10.61 10.66
C ALA A 206 2.32 -9.27 11.20
N ASN A 207 3.14 -8.22 11.16
CA ASN A 207 2.75 -6.87 11.59
C ASN A 207 1.67 -6.25 10.70
N SER A 208 1.62 -6.58 9.41
CA SER A 208 0.65 -6.03 8.45
C SER A 208 -0.79 -6.33 8.86
N TYR A 209 -1.05 -7.52 9.41
CA TYR A 209 -2.39 -7.94 9.85
C TYR A 209 -2.86 -7.25 11.14
N ARG A 210 -1.97 -6.57 11.86
CA ARG A 210 -2.36 -5.73 13.01
C ARG A 210 -3.03 -4.43 12.57
N ARG A 211 -2.82 -4.00 11.31
CA ARG A 211 -3.49 -2.86 10.69
C ARG A 211 -4.92 -3.20 10.26
N LEU A 212 -5.18 -4.45 9.86
CA LEU A 212 -6.45 -4.92 9.30
C LEU A 212 -7.42 -5.33 10.42
N ARG A 213 -7.96 -4.37 11.14
CA ARG A 213 -8.92 -4.57 12.23
C ARG A 213 -10.13 -3.66 12.07
N PRO A 214 -11.33 -4.10 12.51
CA PRO A 214 -12.50 -3.22 12.57
C PRO A 214 -12.18 -1.95 13.37
N SER A 215 -12.81 -0.83 13.00
CA SER A 215 -12.58 0.52 13.56
C SER A 215 -11.21 1.17 13.33
N GLU A 216 -10.31 0.51 12.61
CA GLU A 216 -9.11 1.15 12.06
C GLU A 216 -9.44 1.74 10.68
N HIS A 217 -8.68 2.72 10.21
CA HIS A 217 -8.93 3.34 8.89
C HIS A 217 -8.45 2.47 7.71
N ALA A 218 -8.13 1.20 7.95
CA ALA A 218 -7.77 0.23 6.93
C ALA A 218 -8.98 -0.65 6.59
N PRO A 219 -9.34 -0.81 5.31
CA PRO A 219 -10.47 -1.62 4.91
C PRO A 219 -10.23 -3.10 5.23
N THR A 220 -11.29 -3.76 5.70
CA THR A 220 -11.30 -5.18 6.09
C THR A 220 -12.22 -6.04 5.23
N TYR A 221 -12.92 -5.44 4.28
CA TYR A 221 -13.82 -6.10 3.33
C TYR A 221 -13.48 -5.73 1.89
N ALA A 222 -13.78 -6.62 0.94
CA ALA A 222 -13.69 -6.31 -0.48
C ALA A 222 -14.90 -5.44 -0.88
N SER A 223 -14.78 -4.13 -0.68
CA SER A 223 -15.84 -3.15 -0.83
C SER A 223 -15.42 -1.99 -1.75
N TRP A 224 -16.40 -1.31 -2.34
CA TRP A 224 -16.14 -0.10 -3.12
C TRP A 224 -17.20 0.97 -2.91
N GLY A 225 -16.84 2.24 -3.11
CA GLY A 225 -17.78 3.34 -3.00
C GLY A 225 -17.26 4.62 -3.64
N PHE A 226 -18.20 5.54 -3.94
CA PHE A 226 -17.88 6.87 -4.44
C PHE A 226 -17.41 7.76 -3.30
N ASP A 227 -16.21 8.34 -3.45
CA ASP A 227 -15.56 9.20 -2.45
C ASP A 227 -15.57 8.66 -1.02
N ASN A 228 -15.70 7.33 -0.87
CA ASN A 228 -15.81 6.66 0.41
C ASN A 228 -14.43 6.19 0.91
N ARG A 229 -13.93 6.82 1.97
CA ARG A 229 -12.61 6.52 2.56
C ARG A 229 -12.61 5.25 3.42
N SER A 230 -13.77 4.68 3.78
CA SER A 230 -13.84 3.40 4.49
C SER A 230 -13.77 2.20 3.53
N ALA A 231 -14.10 2.39 2.25
CA ALA A 231 -14.08 1.32 1.25
C ALA A 231 -12.65 0.91 0.86
N ALA A 232 -12.49 -0.38 0.51
CA ALA A 232 -11.24 -0.92 -0.03
C ALA A 232 -10.86 -0.30 -1.39
N VAL A 233 -11.86 0.02 -2.19
CA VAL A 233 -11.73 0.70 -3.48
C VAL A 233 -12.59 1.95 -3.48
N ARG A 234 -11.95 3.11 -3.51
CA ARG A 234 -12.61 4.40 -3.61
C ARG A 234 -12.59 4.87 -5.07
N VAL A 235 -13.77 5.19 -5.61
CA VAL A 235 -13.93 5.77 -6.93
C VAL A 235 -14.05 7.28 -6.79
N ILE A 236 -13.17 8.03 -7.44
CA ILE A 236 -13.09 9.49 -7.38
C ILE A 236 -13.51 10.06 -8.74
N THR A 237 -14.51 10.96 -8.74
CA THR A 237 -15.16 11.51 -9.96
C THR A 237 -15.26 13.03 -9.97
N ALA A 238 -14.34 13.73 -9.30
CA ALA A 238 -14.37 15.19 -9.16
C ALA A 238 -14.40 15.95 -10.51
N SER A 239 -13.77 15.39 -11.54
CA SER A 239 -13.83 15.87 -12.94
C SER A 239 -13.42 14.74 -13.88
N LYS A 240 -13.72 14.90 -15.21
CA LYS A 240 -13.30 13.88 -16.19
C LYS A 240 -11.79 13.55 -16.13
N PRO A 241 -10.87 14.52 -16.12
CA PRO A 241 -9.45 14.24 -15.98
C PRO A 241 -9.07 13.60 -14.65
N ALA A 242 -9.79 13.92 -13.56
CA ALA A 242 -9.52 13.43 -12.21
C ALA A 242 -10.21 12.10 -11.89
N THR A 243 -11.06 11.58 -12.79
CA THR A 243 -11.74 10.29 -12.59
C THR A 243 -10.73 9.17 -12.49
N ARG A 244 -10.71 8.47 -11.34
CA ARG A 244 -9.73 7.45 -11.03
C ARG A 244 -10.21 6.49 -9.95
N ILE A 245 -9.49 5.43 -9.78
CA ILE A 245 -9.64 4.45 -8.71
C ILE A 245 -8.51 4.67 -7.70
N GLU A 246 -8.83 4.63 -6.41
CA GLU A 246 -7.91 4.53 -5.31
C GLU A 246 -8.07 3.16 -4.62
N HIS A 247 -7.02 2.36 -4.61
CA HIS A 247 -6.94 1.09 -3.88
C HIS A 247 -6.27 1.33 -2.53
N ARG A 248 -6.94 0.98 -1.41
CA ARG A 248 -6.57 1.41 -0.05
C ARG A 248 -6.07 0.29 0.87
N VAL A 249 -6.02 -0.97 0.38
CA VAL A 249 -5.75 -2.14 1.23
C VAL A 249 -4.28 -2.31 1.58
N ALA A 250 -3.37 -2.03 0.64
CA ALA A 250 -1.95 -2.31 0.82
C ALA A 250 -1.33 -1.50 1.96
N GLY A 251 -0.51 -2.15 2.78
CA GLY A 251 0.28 -1.50 3.81
C GLY A 251 1.51 -0.79 3.25
N ALA A 252 2.04 0.18 4.00
CA ALA A 252 3.27 0.89 3.64
C ALA A 252 4.51 -0.02 3.64
N ASP A 253 4.45 -1.17 4.30
CA ASP A 253 5.51 -2.17 4.39
C ASP A 253 5.65 -3.08 3.15
N THR A 254 4.77 -2.92 2.17
CA THR A 254 4.72 -3.74 0.95
C THR A 254 5.82 -3.43 -0.06
N ASN A 255 5.97 -4.34 -1.03
CA ASN A 255 6.78 -4.13 -2.23
C ASN A 255 5.93 -3.42 -3.31
N PRO A 256 6.23 -2.17 -3.70
CA PRO A 256 5.41 -1.40 -4.63
C PRO A 256 5.23 -2.07 -6.01
N TYR A 257 6.24 -2.77 -6.52
CA TYR A 257 6.13 -3.45 -7.81
C TYR A 257 5.12 -4.59 -7.79
N LEU A 258 5.12 -5.37 -6.70
CA LEU A 258 4.18 -6.48 -6.55
C LEU A 258 2.76 -5.96 -6.32
N VAL A 259 2.60 -4.93 -5.50
CA VAL A 259 1.30 -4.30 -5.26
C VAL A 259 0.70 -3.79 -6.56
N LEU A 260 1.47 -3.02 -7.35
CA LEU A 260 1.01 -2.53 -8.64
C LEU A 260 0.74 -3.65 -9.64
N ALA A 261 1.55 -4.71 -9.64
CA ALA A 261 1.31 -5.87 -10.51
C ALA A 261 -0.03 -6.56 -10.20
N MET A 262 -0.35 -6.77 -8.91
CA MET A 262 -1.61 -7.38 -8.49
C MET A 262 -2.80 -6.47 -8.80
N ILE A 263 -2.74 -5.19 -8.43
CA ILE A 263 -3.81 -4.21 -8.67
C ILE A 263 -4.09 -4.06 -10.17
N LEU A 264 -3.07 -3.79 -10.95
CA LEU A 264 -3.24 -3.54 -12.39
C LEU A 264 -3.68 -4.79 -13.14
N ASN A 265 -3.15 -5.98 -12.79
CA ASN A 265 -3.63 -7.21 -13.44
C ASN A 265 -5.06 -7.56 -13.05
N ALA A 266 -5.49 -7.28 -11.81
CA ALA A 266 -6.88 -7.45 -11.38
C ALA A 266 -7.82 -6.52 -12.16
N ALA A 267 -7.47 -5.25 -12.31
CA ALA A 267 -8.22 -4.30 -13.14
C ALA A 267 -8.28 -4.76 -14.61
N LEU A 268 -7.16 -5.22 -15.18
CA LEU A 268 -7.08 -5.74 -16.55
C LEU A 268 -7.95 -6.99 -16.76
N SER A 269 -7.97 -7.92 -15.80
CA SER A 269 -8.84 -9.09 -15.81
C SER A 269 -10.31 -8.67 -15.79
N GLY A 270 -10.67 -7.76 -14.89
CA GLY A 270 -12.02 -7.22 -14.80
C GLY A 270 -12.51 -6.58 -16.11
N ILE A 271 -11.64 -5.80 -16.78
CA ILE A 271 -11.95 -5.19 -18.08
C ILE A 271 -12.19 -6.28 -19.14
N ARG A 272 -11.32 -7.29 -19.24
CA ARG A 272 -11.43 -8.36 -20.22
C ARG A 272 -12.66 -9.22 -20.04
N GLU A 273 -13.03 -9.50 -18.81
CA GLU A 273 -14.14 -10.36 -18.44
C GLU A 273 -15.43 -9.58 -18.18
N LYS A 274 -15.40 -8.25 -18.31
CA LYS A 274 -16.53 -7.35 -18.06
C LYS A 274 -17.17 -7.58 -16.69
N ARG A 275 -16.32 -7.67 -15.65
CA ARG A 275 -16.77 -7.93 -14.28
C ARG A 275 -17.63 -6.81 -13.73
N ASN A 276 -18.73 -7.16 -13.08
CA ASN A 276 -19.61 -6.22 -12.41
C ASN A 276 -19.17 -6.08 -10.93
N PRO A 277 -18.91 -4.88 -10.41
CA PRO A 277 -18.50 -4.69 -9.02
C PRO A 277 -19.64 -4.87 -8.00
N GLY A 278 -20.88 -5.03 -8.44
CA GLY A 278 -22.05 -4.96 -7.55
C GLY A 278 -22.33 -3.53 -7.06
N GLY A 279 -23.15 -3.41 -6.02
CA GLY A 279 -23.54 -2.10 -5.46
C GLY A 279 -22.41 -1.40 -4.71
N ALA A 280 -22.32 -0.07 -4.88
CA ALA A 280 -21.43 0.77 -4.08
C ALA A 280 -21.92 0.84 -2.64
N ILE A 281 -21.00 0.80 -1.65
CA ILE A 281 -21.35 1.07 -0.26
C ILE A 281 -21.49 2.57 -0.01
N THR A 282 -22.41 2.92 0.88
CA THR A 282 -22.58 4.28 1.41
C THR A 282 -22.39 4.24 2.93
N GLY A 283 -21.57 5.13 3.48
CA GLY A 283 -21.24 5.12 4.91
C GLY A 283 -20.10 4.14 5.25
N ASP A 284 -20.15 3.61 6.48
CA ASP A 284 -19.09 2.72 6.99
C ASP A 284 -19.22 1.32 6.37
N GLU A 285 -18.11 0.75 5.88
CA GLU A 285 -18.07 -0.61 5.32
C GLU A 285 -18.48 -1.68 6.35
N HIS A 286 -18.22 -1.46 7.63
CA HIS A 286 -18.58 -2.39 8.69
C HIS A 286 -20.08 -2.52 8.94
N ALA A 287 -20.87 -1.58 8.41
CA ALA A 287 -22.34 -1.64 8.49
C ALA A 287 -22.98 -2.53 7.42
N VAL A 288 -22.18 -3.05 6.47
CA VAL A 288 -22.67 -3.84 5.32
C VAL A 288 -22.07 -5.25 5.41
N SER A 289 -22.90 -6.27 5.17
CA SER A 289 -22.43 -7.67 5.12
C SER A 289 -21.68 -7.94 3.82
N HIS A 290 -20.37 -7.93 3.87
CA HIS A 290 -19.47 -8.36 2.80
C HIS A 290 -18.61 -9.54 3.26
N GLU A 291 -18.00 -10.24 2.31
CA GLU A 291 -17.00 -11.25 2.64
C GLU A 291 -15.74 -10.56 3.19
N PRO A 292 -15.29 -10.93 4.42
CA PRO A 292 -14.12 -10.30 5.02
C PRO A 292 -12.85 -10.69 4.28
N LEU A 293 -11.92 -9.75 4.17
CA LEU A 293 -10.57 -10.02 3.70
C LEU A 293 -9.83 -10.90 4.72
N PRO A 294 -8.88 -11.75 4.29
CA PRO A 294 -8.03 -12.48 5.20
C PRO A 294 -7.34 -11.56 6.23
N THR A 295 -7.60 -11.78 7.50
CA THR A 295 -7.01 -11.03 8.63
C THR A 295 -5.90 -11.80 9.33
N ASN A 296 -5.52 -12.95 8.80
CA ASN A 296 -4.48 -13.83 9.32
C ASN A 296 -3.45 -14.11 8.23
N TRP A 297 -2.17 -13.97 8.59
CA TRP A 297 -1.06 -14.10 7.63
C TRP A 297 -0.97 -15.48 6.99
N ASP A 298 -1.08 -16.54 7.79
CA ASP A 298 -1.00 -17.91 7.29
C ASP A 298 -2.15 -18.24 6.34
N TYR A 299 -3.38 -17.86 6.71
CA TYR A 299 -4.56 -18.04 5.85
C TYR A 299 -4.44 -17.28 4.54
N ALA A 300 -4.00 -16.01 4.57
CA ALA A 300 -3.78 -15.22 3.36
C ALA A 300 -2.73 -15.86 2.45
N LEU A 301 -1.65 -16.40 3.01
CA LEU A 301 -0.63 -17.10 2.24
C LEU A 301 -1.15 -18.41 1.63
N GLN A 302 -2.02 -19.14 2.34
CA GLN A 302 -2.67 -20.35 1.80
C GLN A 302 -3.59 -20.01 0.63
N GLN A 303 -4.38 -18.95 0.70
CA GLN A 303 -5.20 -18.47 -0.41
C GLN A 303 -4.34 -18.08 -1.61
N PHE A 304 -3.31 -17.28 -1.39
CA PHE A 304 -2.36 -16.85 -2.42
C PHE A 304 -1.67 -18.05 -3.10
N ALA A 305 -1.22 -19.04 -2.34
CA ALA A 305 -0.53 -20.22 -2.87
C ALA A 305 -1.40 -21.07 -3.81
N LYS A 306 -2.73 -21.06 -3.59
CA LYS A 306 -3.72 -21.79 -4.41
C LYS A 306 -4.29 -20.93 -5.54
N SER A 307 -4.10 -19.63 -5.49
CA SER A 307 -4.70 -18.64 -6.40
C SER A 307 -4.25 -18.85 -7.85
N THR A 308 -5.21 -19.01 -8.74
CA THR A 308 -4.98 -19.00 -10.19
C THR A 308 -4.66 -17.61 -10.70
N PHE A 309 -5.22 -16.57 -10.06
CA PHE A 309 -4.92 -15.18 -10.35
C PHE A 309 -3.48 -14.82 -10.00
N ALA A 310 -3.00 -15.16 -8.79
CA ALA A 310 -1.61 -14.94 -8.41
C ALA A 310 -0.64 -15.73 -9.31
N TYR A 311 -1.02 -16.95 -9.72
CA TYR A 311 -0.26 -17.72 -10.70
C TYR A 311 -0.15 -17.01 -12.05
N ALA A 312 -1.25 -16.51 -12.58
CA ALA A 312 -1.29 -15.79 -13.86
C ALA A 312 -0.52 -14.45 -13.80
N THR A 313 -0.59 -13.75 -12.67
CA THR A 313 0.06 -12.43 -12.48
C THR A 313 1.55 -12.55 -12.30
N LEU A 314 2.02 -13.44 -11.43
CA LEU A 314 3.41 -13.51 -10.98
C LEU A 314 4.23 -14.58 -11.72
N GLY A 315 3.55 -15.52 -12.35
CA GLY A 315 4.15 -16.71 -12.92
C GLY A 315 4.45 -17.80 -11.87
N PRO A 316 4.56 -19.06 -12.31
CA PRO A 316 4.68 -20.21 -11.40
C PRO A 316 5.95 -20.17 -10.54
N LYS A 317 7.08 -19.78 -11.12
CA LYS A 317 8.36 -19.74 -10.41
C LYS A 317 8.38 -18.68 -9.31
N TYR A 318 7.90 -17.46 -9.61
CA TYR A 318 7.88 -16.40 -8.61
C TYR A 318 6.86 -16.67 -7.50
N ARG A 319 5.63 -17.10 -7.84
CA ARG A 319 4.62 -17.45 -6.83
C ARG A 319 5.14 -18.53 -5.88
N GLY A 320 5.80 -19.59 -6.40
CA GLY A 320 6.42 -20.63 -5.59
C GLY A 320 7.53 -20.10 -4.68
N LEU A 321 8.42 -19.27 -5.22
CA LEU A 321 9.49 -18.62 -4.45
C LEU A 321 8.92 -17.75 -3.33
N TYR A 322 7.95 -16.88 -3.64
CA TYR A 322 7.32 -16.01 -2.68
C TYR A 322 6.64 -16.80 -1.55
N THR A 323 5.87 -17.84 -1.91
CA THR A 323 5.20 -18.72 -0.95
C THR A 323 6.21 -19.39 -0.01
N ALA A 324 7.31 -19.95 -0.53
CA ALA A 324 8.32 -20.61 0.28
C ALA A 324 9.02 -19.63 1.24
N CYS A 325 9.39 -18.43 0.77
CA CYS A 325 9.98 -17.41 1.63
C CYS A 325 9.03 -16.99 2.75
N LYS A 326 7.74 -16.77 2.43
CA LYS A 326 6.76 -16.37 3.45
C LYS A 326 6.41 -17.50 4.42
N GLN A 327 6.41 -18.75 4.00
CA GLN A 327 6.27 -19.89 4.90
C GLN A 327 7.43 -19.98 5.89
N GLN A 328 8.67 -19.76 5.44
CA GLN A 328 9.83 -19.70 6.31
C GLN A 328 9.71 -18.57 7.33
N GLU A 329 9.36 -17.35 6.88
CA GLU A 329 9.16 -16.21 7.78
C GLU A 329 8.08 -16.49 8.85
N ILE A 330 6.94 -17.11 8.47
CA ILE A 330 5.88 -17.52 9.40
C ILE A 330 6.43 -18.52 10.43
N GLY A 331 7.18 -19.53 9.98
CA GLY A 331 7.80 -20.53 10.85
C GLY A 331 8.73 -19.89 11.87
N GLU A 332 9.63 -19.00 11.43
CA GLU A 332 10.57 -18.30 12.32
C GLU A 332 9.84 -17.39 13.33
N PHE A 333 8.77 -16.73 12.92
CA PHE A 333 7.94 -15.91 13.81
C PHE A 333 7.24 -16.76 14.88
N SER A 334 6.73 -17.93 14.49
CA SER A 334 6.00 -18.86 15.37
C SER A 334 6.89 -19.54 16.41
N LEU A 335 8.20 -19.56 16.22
CA LEU A 335 9.15 -20.12 17.18
C LEU A 335 9.44 -19.18 18.37
N ARG A 336 9.05 -17.90 18.27
CA ARG A 336 9.34 -16.93 19.32
C ARG A 336 8.20 -16.85 20.31
N VAL A 337 8.49 -17.24 21.55
CA VAL A 337 7.58 -17.00 22.68
C VAL A 337 7.65 -15.54 23.07
N THR A 338 6.50 -14.89 23.16
CA THR A 338 6.37 -13.46 23.44
C THR A 338 6.17 -13.19 24.94
N ASP A 339 6.49 -11.98 25.39
CA ASP A 339 6.18 -11.49 26.72
C ASP A 339 4.68 -11.56 27.04
N VAL A 340 3.82 -11.33 26.04
CA VAL A 340 2.35 -11.48 26.17
C VAL A 340 1.96 -12.91 26.54
N GLU A 341 2.63 -13.93 25.98
CA GLU A 341 2.39 -15.34 26.33
C GLU A 341 2.87 -15.64 27.74
N TYR A 342 4.02 -15.11 28.16
CA TYR A 342 4.50 -15.24 29.55
C TYR A 342 3.51 -14.58 30.52
N ASP A 343 3.06 -13.38 30.25
CA ASP A 343 2.10 -12.67 31.10
C ASP A 343 0.76 -13.41 31.20
N ALA A 344 0.29 -13.97 30.09
CA ALA A 344 -0.99 -14.67 30.05
C ALA A 344 -0.96 -16.06 30.64
N TYR A 345 0.15 -16.85 30.47
CA TYR A 345 0.12 -18.28 30.65
C TYR A 345 1.07 -18.81 31.75
N ILE A 346 2.18 -18.14 32.08
CA ILE A 346 3.22 -18.71 32.98
C ILE A 346 2.70 -19.09 34.35
N ARG A 347 1.58 -18.50 34.82
CA ARG A 347 0.96 -18.77 36.11
C ARG A 347 -0.45 -19.31 36.06
N THR A 348 -1.01 -19.45 34.87
CA THR A 348 -2.44 -19.77 34.68
C THR A 348 -2.68 -21.15 34.07
N VAL A 349 -1.65 -21.75 33.48
CA VAL A 349 -1.67 -23.10 32.91
C VAL A 349 -0.55 -23.97 33.48
#